data_f6c0604481ea654287dd1ddab22f010b
#
_entry.id   f6c0604481ea654287dd1ddab22f010b
#
_cell.length_a   1.000
_cell.length_b   1.000
_cell.length_c   1.000
_cell.angle_alpha   90.00
_cell.angle_beta   90.00
_cell.angle_gamma   90.00
#
_symmetry.space_group_name_H-M   'P 1'
#
loop_
_entity.id
_entity.type
_entity.pdbx_description
1 polymer ?
#
loop_
_entity_poly.entity_id
_entity_poly.type
_entity_poly.pdbx_seq_one_letter_code
_entity_poly.pdbx_strand_id
1 'polypeptide(L)'
;MSRTLLPLSLTATLMGGVAFADVPRVAADIGPVYSLVARVMEGVGAPDLIMQQGASPHEYSLRPSEAQALQDADLVFWVGADLSPWLAGEIETLASDALATQLIEAVGTIVLEPREGALFEKHDPAGQDEGHDDHAEDAHDHDDHAAEDNDEHAHGKRDPHAWLSPNNAMTWLNVIAGQLSAADPDNAGAYFANAAAGRAEIEATVAEVNA
;
A
#
# COMPACT_ATOMS: atom_id res chain seq x y z
N MET A 1 -78.52 18.32 -24.89
CA MET A 1 -77.15 18.83 -25.06
C MET A 1 -76.25 18.21 -23.99
N SER A 2 -75.64 17.04 -24.31
CA SER A 2 -74.75 16.31 -23.36
C SER A 2 -73.34 16.66 -23.64
N ARG A 3 -72.64 17.28 -22.65
CA ARG A 3 -71.20 17.61 -22.68
C ARG A 3 -70.47 16.43 -22.03
N THR A 4 -69.78 15.63 -22.83
CA THR A 4 -68.83 14.60 -22.41
C THR A 4 -67.50 15.29 -22.07
N LEU A 5 -67.11 15.24 -20.77
CA LEU A 5 -65.79 15.63 -20.31
C LEU A 5 -64.85 14.43 -20.44
N LEU A 6 -63.81 14.53 -21.29
CA LEU A 6 -62.72 13.56 -21.33
C LEU A 6 -61.75 13.85 -20.17
N PRO A 7 -61.30 12.82 -19.43
CA PRO A 7 -60.23 12.99 -18.46
C PRO A 7 -58.88 13.02 -19.17
N LEU A 8 -58.12 14.10 -18.98
CA LEU A 8 -56.76 14.26 -19.43
C LEU A 8 -55.81 13.55 -18.42
N SER A 9 -55.38 12.33 -18.79
CA SER A 9 -54.42 11.56 -17.99
C SER A 9 -53.01 12.15 -18.17
N LEU A 10 -52.53 12.83 -17.15
CA LEU A 10 -51.17 13.34 -17.08
C LEU A 10 -50.23 12.20 -16.64
N THR A 11 -49.51 11.58 -17.60
CA THR A 11 -48.49 10.60 -17.33
C THR A 11 -47.21 11.34 -16.92
N ALA A 12 -46.90 11.38 -15.62
CA ALA A 12 -45.61 11.86 -15.11
C ALA A 12 -44.55 10.77 -15.33
N THR A 13 -43.70 10.95 -16.34
CA THR A 13 -42.51 10.14 -16.55
C THR A 13 -41.48 10.55 -15.53
N LEU A 14 -41.24 9.74 -14.47
CA LEU A 14 -40.09 9.89 -13.61
C LEU A 14 -38.84 9.53 -14.44
N MET A 15 -38.13 10.53 -14.92
CA MET A 15 -36.73 10.38 -15.33
C MET A 15 -35.90 10.19 -14.05
N GLY A 16 -35.73 8.94 -13.62
CA GLY A 16 -34.70 8.59 -12.65
C GLY A 16 -33.36 8.89 -13.28
N GLY A 17 -32.66 9.97 -12.83
CA GLY A 17 -31.28 10.20 -13.15
C GLY A 17 -30.47 9.02 -12.62
N VAL A 18 -29.68 8.38 -13.46
CA VAL A 18 -28.64 7.44 -13.04
C VAL A 18 -27.63 8.27 -12.26
N ALA A 19 -27.63 8.17 -10.94
CA ALA A 19 -26.54 8.66 -10.13
C ALA A 19 -25.36 7.72 -10.39
N PHE A 20 -24.39 8.17 -11.18
CA PHE A 20 -23.09 7.51 -11.21
C PHE A 20 -22.46 7.80 -9.84
N ALA A 21 -22.14 6.75 -9.10
CA ALA A 21 -21.29 6.91 -7.94
C ALA A 21 -19.93 7.44 -8.43
N ASP A 22 -19.38 8.45 -7.75
CA ASP A 22 -18.03 8.93 -8.08
C ASP A 22 -17.05 7.77 -7.85
N VAL A 23 -16.14 7.55 -8.81
CA VAL A 23 -15.08 6.56 -8.68
C VAL A 23 -14.23 6.92 -7.45
N PRO A 24 -13.94 5.97 -6.53
CA PRO A 24 -13.19 6.26 -5.33
C PRO A 24 -11.79 6.79 -5.66
N ARG A 25 -11.33 7.78 -4.90
CA ARG A 25 -9.97 8.28 -4.95
C ARG A 25 -9.07 7.31 -4.19
N VAL A 26 -8.04 6.84 -4.85
CA VAL A 26 -7.17 5.78 -4.34
C VAL A 26 -5.75 6.26 -4.28
N ALA A 27 -5.10 6.07 -3.13
CA ALA A 27 -3.67 6.28 -2.96
C ALA A 27 -2.93 4.95 -2.84
N ALA A 28 -1.72 4.88 -3.42
CA ALA A 28 -0.83 3.74 -3.33
C ALA A 28 0.57 4.18 -2.91
N ASP A 29 1.23 3.43 -2.02
CA ASP A 29 2.51 3.82 -1.43
C ASP A 29 3.67 3.79 -2.43
N ILE A 30 3.99 2.64 -2.99
CA ILE A 30 5.14 2.41 -3.86
C ILE A 30 4.74 2.06 -5.30
N GLY A 31 5.67 2.25 -6.24
CA GLY A 31 5.42 1.97 -7.65
C GLY A 31 4.86 0.59 -7.97
N PRO A 32 5.35 -0.52 -7.39
CA PRO A 32 4.76 -1.84 -7.57
C PRO A 32 3.30 -1.93 -7.14
N VAL A 33 2.94 -1.42 -5.96
CA VAL A 33 1.54 -1.39 -5.47
C VAL A 33 0.69 -0.50 -6.36
N TYR A 34 1.19 0.69 -6.71
CA TYR A 34 0.53 1.57 -7.67
C TYR A 34 0.19 0.85 -8.98
N SER A 35 1.13 0.06 -9.52
CA SER A 35 0.93 -0.66 -10.77
C SER A 35 -0.18 -1.72 -10.67
N LEU A 36 -0.28 -2.42 -9.53
CA LEU A 36 -1.35 -3.38 -9.29
C LEU A 36 -2.71 -2.68 -9.17
N VAL A 37 -2.77 -1.58 -8.42
CA VAL A 37 -4.01 -0.79 -8.27
C VAL A 37 -4.43 -0.20 -9.62
N ALA A 38 -3.51 0.39 -10.37
CA ALA A 38 -3.77 0.95 -11.70
C ALA A 38 -4.29 -0.13 -12.67
N ARG A 39 -3.74 -1.36 -12.60
CA ARG A 39 -4.19 -2.48 -13.41
C ARG A 39 -5.62 -2.90 -13.08
N VAL A 40 -6.00 -2.88 -11.80
CA VAL A 40 -7.38 -3.20 -11.38
C VAL A 40 -8.33 -2.07 -11.76
N MET A 41 -7.91 -0.82 -11.68
CA MET A 41 -8.72 0.36 -12.00
C MET A 41 -8.77 0.70 -13.50
N GLU A 42 -8.13 -0.09 -14.36
CA GLU A 42 -8.05 0.19 -15.80
C GLU A 42 -9.44 0.37 -16.42
N GLY A 43 -9.62 1.48 -17.14
CA GLY A 43 -10.89 1.86 -17.79
C GLY A 43 -11.94 2.45 -16.85
N VAL A 44 -11.68 2.51 -15.53
CA VAL A 44 -12.58 3.10 -14.53
C VAL A 44 -11.98 4.36 -13.92
N GLY A 45 -10.72 4.29 -13.47
CA GLY A 45 -10.02 5.39 -12.82
C GLY A 45 -8.52 5.15 -12.76
N ALA A 46 -7.83 5.93 -11.93
CA ALA A 46 -6.40 5.77 -11.69
C ALA A 46 -6.06 6.15 -10.24
N PRO A 47 -5.11 5.45 -9.61
CA PRO A 47 -4.65 5.80 -8.26
C PRO A 47 -3.64 6.96 -8.31
N ASP A 48 -3.40 7.58 -7.15
CA ASP A 48 -2.30 8.48 -6.90
C ASP A 48 -1.12 7.72 -6.28
N LEU A 49 0.10 7.99 -6.76
CA LEU A 49 1.33 7.44 -6.19
C LEU A 49 1.84 8.39 -5.08
N ILE A 50 1.97 7.86 -3.87
CA ILE A 50 2.43 8.64 -2.72
C ILE A 50 3.94 8.82 -2.74
N MET A 51 4.71 7.75 -3.00
CA MET A 51 6.16 7.81 -2.96
C MET A 51 6.76 7.89 -4.36
N GLN A 52 7.64 8.85 -4.59
CA GLN A 52 8.32 9.02 -5.87
C GLN A 52 9.17 7.80 -6.24
N GLN A 53 9.20 7.47 -7.53
CA GLN A 53 10.05 6.39 -8.05
C GLN A 53 11.52 6.64 -7.70
N GLY A 54 12.18 5.59 -7.20
CA GLY A 54 13.59 5.63 -6.82
C GLY A 54 13.87 6.16 -5.42
N ALA A 55 12.85 6.59 -4.67
CA ALA A 55 13.00 6.91 -3.26
C ALA A 55 13.02 5.65 -2.39
N SER A 56 13.62 5.74 -1.19
CA SER A 56 13.63 4.65 -0.22
C SER A 56 12.27 4.53 0.48
N PRO A 57 11.65 3.34 0.52
CA PRO A 57 10.40 3.15 1.24
C PRO A 57 10.57 3.19 2.77
N HIS A 58 11.78 2.97 3.27
CA HIS A 58 12.05 2.95 4.70
C HIS A 58 12.10 4.35 5.31
N GLU A 59 12.48 5.36 4.50
CA GLU A 59 12.61 6.75 4.93
C GLU A 59 12.14 7.68 3.81
N TYR A 60 11.06 8.40 4.04
CA TYR A 60 10.52 9.34 3.08
C TYR A 60 9.81 10.51 3.78
N SER A 61 9.85 11.67 3.16
CA SER A 61 9.10 12.85 3.60
C SER A 61 8.13 13.26 2.50
N LEU A 62 6.85 13.32 2.82
CA LEU A 62 5.80 13.68 1.89
C LEU A 62 5.99 15.09 1.33
N ARG A 63 5.79 15.23 0.04
CA ARG A 63 5.60 16.53 -0.61
C ARG A 63 4.16 17.02 -0.39
N PRO A 64 3.91 18.32 -0.48
CA PRO A 64 2.55 18.85 -0.29
C PRO A 64 1.49 18.21 -1.19
N SER A 65 1.83 17.88 -2.45
CA SER A 65 0.92 17.21 -3.38
C SER A 65 0.63 15.76 -3.00
N GLU A 66 1.60 15.05 -2.44
CA GLU A 66 1.46 13.67 -1.98
C GLU A 66 0.64 13.61 -0.68
N ALA A 67 0.89 14.55 0.24
CA ALA A 67 0.07 14.71 1.43
C ALA A 67 -1.39 15.05 1.08
N GLN A 68 -1.60 15.89 0.05
CA GLN A 68 -2.95 16.21 -0.44
C GLN A 68 -3.61 14.96 -1.05
N ALA A 69 -2.90 14.18 -1.87
CA ALA A 69 -3.43 12.94 -2.45
C ALA A 69 -3.82 11.93 -1.37
N LEU A 70 -3.01 11.81 -0.30
CA LEU A 70 -3.32 10.96 0.84
C LEU A 70 -4.56 11.46 1.60
N GLN A 71 -4.65 12.77 1.83
CA GLN A 71 -5.79 13.41 2.51
C GLN A 71 -7.10 13.26 1.74
N ASP A 72 -7.03 13.28 0.42
CA ASP A 72 -8.19 13.19 -0.46
C ASP A 72 -8.62 11.74 -0.74
N ALA A 73 -7.83 10.74 -0.33
CA ALA A 73 -8.08 9.35 -0.63
C ALA A 73 -9.28 8.78 0.13
N ASP A 74 -10.09 7.97 -0.56
CA ASP A 74 -11.14 7.14 0.02
C ASP A 74 -10.58 5.75 0.40
N LEU A 75 -9.56 5.28 -0.36
CA LEU A 75 -8.87 4.01 -0.16
C LEU A 75 -7.36 4.23 -0.23
N VAL A 76 -6.62 3.60 0.69
CA VAL A 76 -5.15 3.59 0.70
C VAL A 76 -4.67 2.14 0.63
N PHE A 77 -3.90 1.79 -0.40
CA PHE A 77 -3.21 0.51 -0.51
C PHE A 77 -1.72 0.71 -0.28
N TRP A 78 -1.16 -0.01 0.68
CA TRP A 78 0.24 0.07 1.02
C TRP A 78 0.78 -1.28 1.47
N VAL A 79 2.10 -1.48 1.34
CA VAL A 79 2.69 -2.75 1.74
C VAL A 79 2.47 -3.00 3.23
N GLY A 80 2.80 -2.02 4.07
CA GLY A 80 2.60 -2.09 5.51
C GLY A 80 3.67 -1.35 6.31
N ALA A 81 3.49 -1.28 7.62
CA ALA A 81 4.38 -0.56 8.53
C ALA A 81 5.79 -1.15 8.59
N ASP A 82 5.97 -2.44 8.32
CA ASP A 82 7.30 -3.08 8.27
C ASP A 82 8.16 -2.51 7.12
N LEU A 83 7.55 -2.08 6.00
CA LEU A 83 8.25 -1.46 4.87
C LEU A 83 8.34 0.06 5.01
N SER A 84 7.23 0.70 5.37
CA SER A 84 7.10 2.16 5.38
C SER A 84 6.56 2.63 6.75
N PRO A 85 7.38 2.55 7.83
CA PRO A 85 6.92 2.89 9.18
C PRO A 85 6.47 4.34 9.32
N TRP A 86 7.10 5.26 8.58
CA TRP A 86 6.74 6.67 8.52
C TRP A 86 5.29 6.89 8.00
N LEU A 87 4.83 6.04 7.06
CA LEU A 87 3.53 6.21 6.41
C LEU A 87 2.36 5.87 7.34
N ALA A 88 2.57 5.01 8.34
CA ALA A 88 1.53 4.66 9.32
C ALA A 88 0.98 5.90 10.04
N GLY A 89 1.85 6.77 10.55
CA GLY A 89 1.45 8.01 11.22
C GLY A 89 0.81 9.03 10.27
N GLU A 90 1.28 9.09 9.02
CA GLU A 90 0.70 9.96 8.01
C GLU A 90 -0.72 9.52 7.60
N ILE A 91 -0.96 8.22 7.48
CA ILE A 91 -2.31 7.67 7.22
C ILE A 91 -3.25 8.02 8.37
N GLU A 92 -2.83 7.80 9.62
CA GLU A 92 -3.65 8.14 10.79
C GLU A 92 -4.01 9.63 10.86
N THR A 93 -3.10 10.49 10.43
CA THR A 93 -3.26 11.95 10.53
C THR A 93 -3.99 12.55 9.35
N LEU A 94 -3.65 12.13 8.12
CA LEU A 94 -4.13 12.76 6.88
C LEU A 94 -5.30 12.01 6.25
N ALA A 95 -5.36 10.69 6.41
CA ALA A 95 -6.34 9.80 5.76
C ALA A 95 -7.17 9.02 6.78
N SER A 96 -7.52 9.63 7.90
CA SER A 96 -8.25 8.99 9.02
C SER A 96 -9.61 8.40 8.59
N ASP A 97 -10.23 8.97 7.58
CA ASP A 97 -11.53 8.54 7.05
C ASP A 97 -11.40 7.52 5.92
N ALA A 98 -10.20 7.33 5.38
CA ALA A 98 -9.92 6.37 4.31
C ALA A 98 -9.84 4.94 4.84
N LEU A 99 -10.26 3.98 4.02
CA LEU A 99 -9.98 2.57 4.29
C LEU A 99 -8.54 2.24 3.88
N ALA A 100 -7.64 2.16 4.85
CA ALA A 100 -6.24 1.81 4.63
C ALA A 100 -6.03 0.29 4.72
N THR A 101 -5.50 -0.31 3.66
CA THR A 101 -5.25 -1.76 3.57
C THR A 101 -3.76 -2.05 3.54
N GLN A 102 -3.24 -2.72 4.58
CA GLN A 102 -1.89 -3.27 4.60
C GLN A 102 -1.87 -4.58 3.82
N LEU A 103 -1.23 -4.58 2.65
CA LEU A 103 -1.21 -5.73 1.75
C LEU A 103 -0.40 -6.89 2.30
N ILE A 104 0.62 -6.61 3.12
CA ILE A 104 1.42 -7.65 3.78
C ILE A 104 0.59 -8.47 4.77
N GLU A 105 -0.47 -7.89 5.35
CA GLU A 105 -1.39 -8.55 6.29
C GLU A 105 -2.56 -9.26 5.59
N ALA A 106 -2.68 -9.12 4.27
CA ALA A 106 -3.79 -9.70 3.54
C ALA A 106 -3.71 -11.24 3.55
N VAL A 107 -4.87 -11.88 3.74
CA VAL A 107 -4.96 -13.35 3.77
C VAL A 107 -4.41 -13.95 2.48
N GLY A 108 -3.47 -14.86 2.61
CA GLY A 108 -2.79 -15.51 1.48
C GLY A 108 -1.49 -14.83 1.05
N THR A 109 -1.10 -13.72 1.67
CA THR A 109 0.24 -13.14 1.46
C THR A 109 1.30 -14.03 2.08
N ILE A 110 2.32 -14.35 1.29
CA ILE A 110 3.51 -15.09 1.73
C ILE A 110 4.50 -14.07 2.29
N VAL A 111 4.77 -14.18 3.58
CA VAL A 111 5.76 -13.35 4.28
C VAL A 111 6.88 -14.26 4.74
N LEU A 112 8.11 -13.91 4.41
CA LEU A 112 9.30 -14.67 4.77
C LEU A 112 9.95 -14.09 6.03
N GLU A 113 10.80 -14.88 6.66
CA GLU A 113 11.71 -14.39 7.69
C GLU A 113 12.89 -13.67 7.03
N PRO A 114 13.52 -12.69 7.71
CA PRO A 114 14.73 -12.05 7.23
C PRO A 114 15.83 -13.08 6.98
N ARG A 115 16.59 -12.89 5.91
CA ARG A 115 17.70 -13.79 5.61
C ARG A 115 18.80 -13.66 6.65
N GLU A 116 19.19 -14.78 7.24
CA GLU A 116 20.36 -14.91 8.10
C GLU A 116 21.42 -15.75 7.37
N GLY A 117 22.68 -15.29 7.31
CA GLY A 117 23.75 -16.06 6.69
C GLY A 117 25.06 -15.31 6.60
N ALA A 118 26.16 -16.01 6.26
CA ALA A 118 27.54 -15.50 6.27
C ALA A 118 27.82 -14.28 5.35
N LEU A 119 26.91 -13.98 4.42
CA LEU A 119 26.96 -12.76 3.59
C LEU A 119 26.09 -11.63 4.15
N PHE A 120 25.30 -11.93 5.19
CA PHE A 120 24.41 -11.00 5.89
C PHE A 120 24.60 -11.23 7.38
N GLU A 121 25.86 -11.01 7.85
CA GLU A 121 26.16 -11.12 9.27
C GLU A 121 25.29 -10.14 10.05
N LYS A 122 24.58 -10.65 11.07
CA LYS A 122 24.05 -9.79 12.12
C LYS A 122 25.22 -8.98 12.63
N HIS A 123 25.17 -7.66 12.51
CA HIS A 123 25.96 -6.80 13.37
C HIS A 123 25.41 -7.03 14.79
N ASP A 124 26.03 -7.99 15.48
CA ASP A 124 25.82 -8.14 16.92
C ASP A 124 26.73 -7.08 17.59
N PRO A 125 26.18 -5.99 18.13
CA PRO A 125 26.97 -4.96 18.79
C PRO A 125 27.58 -5.44 20.11
N ALA A 126 27.34 -6.71 20.49
CA ALA A 126 27.86 -7.34 21.70
C ALA A 126 29.00 -8.37 21.44
N GLY A 127 29.50 -8.50 20.20
CA GLY A 127 30.66 -9.32 19.88
C GLY A 127 31.94 -8.72 20.48
N GLN A 128 32.25 -9.14 21.69
CA GLN A 128 33.49 -8.78 22.39
C GLN A 128 34.71 -9.26 21.62
N ASP A 129 35.51 -8.28 21.27
CA ASP A 129 36.88 -8.41 20.81
C ASP A 129 37.72 -9.05 21.90
N GLU A 130 38.19 -10.30 21.71
CA GLU A 130 39.27 -10.85 22.51
C GLU A 130 40.59 -10.66 21.74
N GLY A 131 41.34 -9.68 22.19
CA GLY A 131 42.82 -9.72 22.12
C GLY A 131 43.52 -8.80 21.17
N HIS A 132 43.93 -7.63 21.64
CA HIS A 132 45.27 -7.11 21.39
C HIS A 132 45.73 -6.25 22.59
N ASP A 133 46.80 -6.73 23.20
CA ASP A 133 47.57 -6.09 24.24
C ASP A 133 48.28 -4.79 23.78
N ASP A 134 48.49 -3.93 24.77
CA ASP A 134 49.46 -2.85 24.85
C ASP A 134 49.23 -1.57 24.00
N HIS A 135 48.77 -0.52 24.68
CA HIS A 135 49.55 0.72 24.88
C HIS A 135 48.88 1.64 25.91
N ALA A 136 49.79 2.20 26.76
CA ALA A 136 49.58 3.00 27.94
C ALA A 136 48.98 4.39 27.69
N GLU A 137 48.20 4.83 28.69
CA GLU A 137 48.08 6.17 29.27
C GLU A 137 47.83 7.37 28.35
N ASP A 138 46.62 7.90 28.37
CA ASP A 138 46.40 9.31 28.75
C ASP A 138 44.97 9.53 29.20
N ALA A 139 44.84 10.10 30.39
CA ALA A 139 43.60 10.48 31.04
C ALA A 139 43.02 11.73 30.40
N HIS A 140 41.81 11.63 29.86
CA HIS A 140 40.92 12.76 29.67
C HIS A 140 39.53 12.46 30.22
N ASP A 141 39.31 13.12 31.34
CA ASP A 141 38.05 13.39 32.01
C ASP A 141 37.10 14.09 31.04
N HIS A 142 35.98 13.49 30.68
CA HIS A 142 34.86 14.17 30.07
C HIS A 142 33.56 13.65 30.62
N ASP A 143 32.85 14.61 31.16
CA ASP A 143 31.57 14.65 31.79
C ASP A 143 30.49 13.83 31.14
N ASP A 144 29.59 13.36 32.01
CA ASP A 144 28.25 12.87 31.83
C ASP A 144 27.51 13.46 30.62
N HIS A 145 27.32 12.64 29.60
CA HIS A 145 26.20 12.79 28.69
C HIS A 145 25.24 11.61 28.87
N ALA A 146 24.05 11.97 29.32
CA ALA A 146 22.90 11.11 29.47
C ALA A 146 22.75 10.18 28.26
N ALA A 147 22.55 8.91 28.55
CA ALA A 147 22.11 7.91 27.58
C ALA A 147 20.82 8.42 26.92
N GLU A 148 20.94 8.88 25.70
CA GLU A 148 19.78 8.97 24.81
C GLU A 148 19.42 7.54 24.44
N ASP A 149 18.18 7.18 24.76
CA ASP A 149 17.57 5.93 24.40
C ASP A 149 17.79 5.70 22.89
N ASN A 150 18.68 4.78 22.56
CA ASN A 150 18.66 4.13 21.28
C ASN A 150 17.33 3.38 21.20
N ASP A 151 16.32 3.99 20.63
CA ASP A 151 15.21 3.27 20.05
C ASP A 151 15.83 2.31 19.02
N GLU A 152 16.14 1.10 19.47
CA GLU A 152 16.31 -0.04 18.61
C GLU A 152 15.04 -0.11 17.77
N HIS A 153 15.11 0.41 16.55
CA HIS A 153 14.15 0.07 15.53
C HIS A 153 14.17 -1.46 15.44
N ALA A 154 13.26 -2.09 16.14
CA ALA A 154 13.02 -3.52 16.06
C ALA A 154 12.66 -3.80 14.61
N HIS A 155 13.68 -4.09 13.79
CA HIS A 155 13.49 -4.66 12.48
C HIS A 155 12.62 -5.89 12.70
N GLY A 156 11.37 -5.83 12.22
CA GLY A 156 10.35 -6.82 12.50
C GLY A 156 10.88 -8.21 12.15
N LYS A 157 10.38 -9.22 12.84
CA LYS A 157 10.71 -10.63 12.60
C LYS A 157 10.31 -11.10 11.18
N ARG A 158 9.86 -10.19 10.32
CA ARG A 158 9.31 -10.45 8.98
C ARG A 158 10.06 -9.64 7.93
N ASP A 159 10.30 -10.26 6.77
CA ASP A 159 10.86 -9.55 5.61
C ASP A 159 9.77 -8.64 5.00
N PRO A 160 9.96 -7.29 5.01
CA PRO A 160 8.99 -6.35 4.48
C PRO A 160 8.89 -6.36 2.95
N HIS A 161 9.79 -7.08 2.25
CA HIS A 161 9.88 -7.06 0.79
C HIS A 161 8.92 -8.07 0.12
N ALA A 162 7.79 -8.37 0.76
CA ALA A 162 6.75 -9.26 0.24
C ALA A 162 6.23 -8.86 -1.17
N TRP A 163 6.36 -7.58 -1.54
CA TRP A 163 5.99 -7.02 -2.84
C TRP A 163 6.86 -7.52 -4.01
N LEU A 164 8.02 -8.12 -3.73
CA LEU A 164 8.88 -8.73 -4.77
C LEU A 164 8.36 -10.08 -5.25
N SER A 165 7.40 -10.69 -4.54
CA SER A 165 6.84 -12.00 -4.90
C SER A 165 5.71 -11.88 -5.93
N PRO A 166 5.82 -12.50 -7.13
CA PRO A 166 4.73 -12.56 -8.09
C PRO A 166 3.47 -13.23 -7.53
N ASN A 167 3.61 -14.22 -6.64
CA ASN A 167 2.48 -14.88 -6.00
C ASN A 167 1.71 -13.91 -5.09
N ASN A 168 2.42 -13.05 -4.36
CA ASN A 168 1.80 -12.01 -3.56
C ASN A 168 1.11 -10.97 -4.43
N ALA A 169 1.73 -10.56 -5.54
CA ALA A 169 1.11 -9.64 -6.48
C ALA A 169 -0.23 -10.19 -7.01
N MET A 170 -0.31 -11.47 -7.35
CA MET A 170 -1.56 -12.13 -7.76
C MET A 170 -2.61 -12.17 -6.65
N THR A 171 -2.19 -12.40 -5.40
CA THR A 171 -3.07 -12.34 -4.23
C THR A 171 -3.59 -10.93 -4.02
N TRP A 172 -2.72 -9.93 -4.10
CA TRP A 172 -3.05 -8.52 -3.88
C TRP A 172 -3.98 -7.95 -4.94
N LEU A 173 -3.88 -8.38 -6.20
CA LEU A 173 -4.86 -8.02 -7.24
C LEU A 173 -6.30 -8.38 -6.83
N ASN A 174 -6.51 -9.55 -6.19
CA ASN A 174 -7.84 -9.94 -5.72
C ASN A 174 -8.30 -9.10 -4.51
N VAL A 175 -7.39 -8.79 -3.58
CA VAL A 175 -7.67 -7.96 -2.41
C VAL A 175 -8.07 -6.55 -2.85
N ILE A 176 -7.30 -5.94 -3.76
CA ILE A 176 -7.55 -4.62 -4.33
C ILE A 176 -8.92 -4.60 -5.03
N ALA A 177 -9.20 -5.60 -5.89
CA ALA A 177 -10.49 -5.69 -6.58
C ALA A 177 -11.66 -5.82 -5.60
N GLY A 178 -11.49 -6.60 -4.53
CA GLY A 178 -12.51 -6.75 -3.48
C GLY A 178 -12.81 -5.43 -2.77
N GLN A 179 -11.79 -4.68 -2.38
CA GLN A 179 -11.94 -3.39 -1.69
C GLN A 179 -12.56 -2.32 -2.60
N LEU A 180 -12.06 -2.22 -3.84
CA LEU A 180 -12.63 -1.31 -4.84
C LEU A 180 -14.09 -1.63 -5.14
N SER A 181 -14.44 -2.92 -5.29
CA SER A 181 -15.81 -3.34 -5.54
C SER A 181 -16.74 -3.06 -4.36
N ALA A 182 -16.24 -3.05 -3.14
CA ALA A 182 -17.01 -2.70 -1.96
C ALA A 182 -17.29 -1.19 -1.88
N ALA A 183 -16.30 -0.36 -2.29
CA ALA A 183 -16.41 1.09 -2.32
C ALA A 183 -17.21 1.60 -3.53
N ASP A 184 -17.13 0.90 -4.66
CA ASP A 184 -17.78 1.23 -5.94
C ASP A 184 -18.42 -0.02 -6.57
N PRO A 185 -19.60 -0.42 -6.10
CA PRO A 185 -20.29 -1.62 -6.58
C PRO A 185 -20.69 -1.55 -8.05
N ASP A 186 -20.89 -0.35 -8.61
CA ASP A 186 -21.31 -0.17 -10.01
C ASP A 186 -20.21 -0.63 -10.98
N ASN A 187 -18.95 -0.50 -10.60
CA ASN A 187 -17.79 -0.91 -11.37
C ASN A 187 -17.18 -2.26 -10.92
N ALA A 188 -17.83 -2.98 -9.98
CA ALA A 188 -17.31 -4.24 -9.42
C ALA A 188 -16.93 -5.27 -10.50
N GLY A 189 -17.76 -5.40 -11.54
CA GLY A 189 -17.48 -6.32 -12.65
C GLY A 189 -16.20 -5.99 -13.41
N ALA A 190 -15.89 -4.70 -13.61
CA ALA A 190 -14.66 -4.25 -14.25
C ALA A 190 -13.44 -4.53 -13.37
N TYR A 191 -13.50 -4.22 -12.08
CA TYR A 191 -12.41 -4.48 -11.13
C TYR A 191 -12.02 -5.96 -11.06
N PHE A 192 -13.00 -6.86 -10.94
CA PHE A 192 -12.71 -8.30 -10.92
C PHE A 192 -12.20 -8.83 -12.26
N ALA A 193 -12.72 -8.34 -13.39
CA ALA A 193 -12.22 -8.73 -14.72
C ALA A 193 -10.77 -8.28 -14.91
N ASN A 194 -10.46 -7.05 -14.53
CA ASN A 194 -9.12 -6.48 -14.60
C ASN A 194 -8.13 -7.21 -13.70
N ALA A 195 -8.53 -7.56 -12.47
CA ALA A 195 -7.70 -8.36 -11.56
C ALA A 195 -7.42 -9.76 -12.13
N ALA A 196 -8.42 -10.41 -12.72
CA ALA A 196 -8.24 -11.72 -13.35
C ALA A 196 -7.27 -11.65 -14.54
N ALA A 197 -7.38 -10.62 -15.38
CA ALA A 197 -6.47 -10.39 -16.50
C ALA A 197 -5.04 -10.09 -16.01
N GLY A 198 -4.88 -9.22 -14.98
CA GLY A 198 -3.57 -8.92 -14.39
C GLY A 198 -2.89 -10.15 -13.80
N ARG A 199 -3.64 -11.06 -13.18
CA ARG A 199 -3.11 -12.34 -12.69
C ARG A 199 -2.60 -13.21 -13.85
N ALA A 200 -3.37 -13.34 -14.93
CA ALA A 200 -2.95 -14.13 -16.10
C ALA A 200 -1.68 -13.54 -16.75
N GLU A 201 -1.52 -12.22 -16.78
CA GLU A 201 -0.33 -11.54 -17.26
C GLU A 201 0.90 -11.87 -16.39
N ILE A 202 0.74 -11.84 -15.05
CA ILE A 202 1.82 -12.21 -14.13
C ILE A 202 2.19 -13.69 -14.29
N GLU A 203 1.21 -14.60 -14.38
CA GLU A 203 1.44 -16.03 -14.59
C GLU A 203 2.20 -16.30 -15.90
N ALA A 204 1.84 -15.61 -16.99
CA ALA A 204 2.53 -15.73 -18.28
C ALA A 204 3.97 -15.23 -18.18
N THR A 205 4.21 -14.09 -17.52
CA THR A 205 5.56 -13.54 -17.31
C THR A 205 6.43 -14.49 -16.47
N VAL A 206 5.89 -15.06 -15.41
CA VAL A 206 6.60 -16.03 -14.57
C VAL A 206 6.95 -17.30 -15.36
N ALA A 207 6.04 -17.78 -16.22
CA ALA A 207 6.29 -18.92 -17.09
C ALA A 207 7.40 -18.63 -18.11
N GLU A 208 7.42 -17.43 -18.69
CA GLU A 208 8.46 -17.02 -19.63
C GLU A 208 9.84 -16.93 -18.98
N VAL A 209 9.93 -16.37 -17.76
CA VAL A 209 11.20 -16.25 -17.02
C VAL A 209 11.76 -17.61 -16.61
N ASN A 210 10.91 -18.61 -16.39
CA ASN A 210 11.31 -19.96 -15.96
C ASN A 210 11.54 -20.93 -17.13
N ALA A 211 11.38 -20.51 -18.39
CA ALA A 211 11.54 -21.35 -19.58
C ALA A 211 13.00 -21.39 -20.06
#